data_72303d93b9d87871460ab96f72c266f0
#
_entry.id   72303d93b9d87871460ab96f72c266f0
#
_cell.length_a   1.000
_cell.length_b   1.000
_cell.length_c   1.000
_cell.angle_alpha   90.00
_cell.angle_beta   90.00
_cell.angle_gamma   90.00
#
_symmetry.space_group_name_H-M   'P 1'
#
loop_
_entity.id
_entity.type
_entity.pdbx_description
1 polymer ?
#
loop_
_entity_poly.entity_id
_entity_poly.type
_entity_poly.pdbx_seq_one_letter_code
_entity_poly.pdbx_strand_id
1 'polypeptide(L)'
;MPFTKQAVDTFISEKITRVTDCNVADLQAEFPTAKDWVSGFGLMVMFVDQPKEEMRPFGMQFVRHAEMALAEYALARAELQGFVSDSGGHWSPYFRALYHFEAAIAQVYQAHDYSRKLLNTKLFASGDNSPLDRLNKIYGATKHQLAVLDQPIWLTNEGIETADAKISFVELEELMRSCARIATKLASTS
;
A
#
# COMPACT_ATOMS: atom_id res chain seq x y z
N MET A 1 30.85 6.48 -9.96
CA MET A 1 31.30 5.12 -9.61
C MET A 1 30.18 4.44 -8.90
N PRO A 2 29.74 3.24 -9.32
CA PRO A 2 28.78 2.48 -8.53
C PRO A 2 29.45 2.11 -7.20
N PHE A 3 28.76 2.33 -6.11
CA PHE A 3 29.20 1.83 -4.82
C PHE A 3 29.22 0.31 -4.85
N THR A 4 30.23 -0.31 -4.28
CA THR A 4 30.29 -1.77 -4.22
C THR A 4 29.25 -2.30 -3.25
N LYS A 5 28.70 -3.50 -3.51
CA LYS A 5 27.78 -4.20 -2.60
C LYS A 5 28.33 -4.20 -1.16
N GLN A 6 29.63 -4.45 -0.99
CA GLN A 6 30.28 -4.47 0.32
C GLN A 6 30.18 -3.12 1.05
N ALA A 7 30.27 -1.99 0.33
CA ALA A 7 30.14 -0.67 0.95
C ALA A 7 28.71 -0.44 1.43
N VAL A 8 27.69 -0.85 0.65
CA VAL A 8 26.28 -0.73 1.05
C VAL A 8 26.01 -1.58 2.28
N ASP A 9 26.42 -2.85 2.24
CA ASP A 9 26.18 -3.79 3.35
C ASP A 9 26.84 -3.29 4.66
N THR A 10 28.05 -2.69 4.54
CA THR A 10 28.80 -2.22 5.70
C THR A 10 28.28 -0.91 6.29
N PHE A 11 27.92 0.07 5.42
CA PHE A 11 27.66 1.44 5.87
C PHE A 11 26.19 1.83 5.89
N ILE A 12 25.30 1.06 5.25
CA ILE A 12 23.88 1.39 5.17
C ILE A 12 23.02 0.24 5.72
N SER A 13 22.86 -0.83 4.95
CA SER A 13 22.13 -2.03 5.35
C SER A 13 22.31 -3.15 4.33
N GLU A 14 22.61 -4.35 4.82
CA GLU A 14 22.60 -5.57 4.00
C GLU A 14 21.23 -5.89 3.38
N LYS A 15 20.14 -5.35 3.95
CA LYS A 15 18.79 -5.58 3.46
C LYS A 15 18.57 -5.04 2.06
N ILE A 16 19.20 -3.91 1.71
CA ILE A 16 19.12 -3.30 0.38
C ILE A 16 19.67 -4.28 -0.67
N THR A 17 20.82 -4.86 -0.41
CA THR A 17 21.52 -5.74 -1.37
C THR A 17 20.97 -7.15 -1.43
N ARG A 18 20.08 -7.51 -0.50
CA ARG A 18 19.35 -8.79 -0.52
C ARG A 18 18.10 -8.76 -1.39
N VAL A 19 17.64 -7.58 -1.83
CA VAL A 19 16.50 -7.48 -2.75
C VAL A 19 16.97 -7.78 -4.16
N THR A 20 16.64 -8.98 -4.64
CA THR A 20 17.08 -9.52 -5.94
C THR A 20 15.94 -9.83 -6.88
N ASP A 21 14.70 -9.86 -6.36
CA ASP A 21 13.50 -10.23 -7.10
C ASP A 21 12.39 -9.20 -6.91
N CYS A 22 11.53 -9.09 -7.92
CA CYS A 22 10.31 -8.28 -7.87
C CYS A 22 9.09 -9.18 -8.08
N ASN A 23 8.64 -9.85 -7.01
CA ASN A 23 7.44 -10.70 -7.01
C ASN A 23 6.19 -9.89 -6.62
N VAL A 24 5.99 -8.76 -7.28
CA VAL A 24 4.90 -7.80 -7.02
C VAL A 24 3.91 -7.87 -8.17
N ALA A 25 2.64 -8.19 -7.88
CA ALA A 25 1.60 -8.34 -8.90
C ALA A 25 1.28 -7.02 -9.60
N ASP A 26 0.76 -7.09 -10.82
CA ASP A 26 0.27 -5.93 -11.55
C ASP A 26 -1.22 -5.67 -11.25
N LEU A 27 -1.49 -5.02 -10.12
CA LEU A 27 -2.86 -4.74 -9.72
C LEU A 27 -3.55 -3.70 -10.62
N GLN A 28 -2.81 -2.84 -11.33
CA GLN A 28 -3.43 -1.95 -12.32
C GLN A 28 -3.98 -2.73 -13.51
N ALA A 29 -3.31 -3.79 -13.93
CA ALA A 29 -3.84 -4.67 -14.98
C ALA A 29 -5.07 -5.47 -14.51
N GLU A 30 -5.14 -5.83 -13.21
CA GLU A 30 -6.31 -6.49 -12.62
C GLU A 30 -7.51 -5.52 -12.49
N PHE A 31 -7.27 -4.23 -12.23
CA PHE A 31 -8.28 -3.19 -12.02
C PHE A 31 -8.09 -1.99 -12.96
N PRO A 32 -8.28 -2.16 -14.27
CA PRO A 32 -7.96 -1.12 -15.27
C PRO A 32 -8.84 0.14 -15.14
N THR A 33 -10.00 0.03 -14.50
CA THR A 33 -10.93 1.16 -14.25
C THR A 33 -10.63 1.92 -12.96
N ALA A 34 -9.61 1.53 -12.20
CA ALA A 34 -9.31 2.11 -10.89
C ALA A 34 -9.14 3.64 -10.93
N LYS A 35 -8.50 4.16 -11.97
CA LYS A 35 -8.28 5.59 -12.19
C LYS A 35 -9.57 6.45 -12.29
N ASP A 36 -10.70 5.80 -12.48
CA ASP A 36 -11.99 6.46 -12.69
C ASP A 36 -12.96 6.25 -11.51
N TRP A 37 -12.56 5.55 -10.43
CA TRP A 37 -13.48 5.22 -9.33
C TRP A 37 -14.02 6.44 -8.60
N VAL A 38 -13.18 7.45 -8.33
CA VAL A 38 -13.63 8.69 -7.66
C VAL A 38 -14.68 9.39 -8.51
N SER A 39 -14.43 9.51 -9.82
CA SER A 39 -15.38 10.12 -10.75
C SER A 39 -16.65 9.29 -10.88
N GLY A 40 -16.53 7.96 -11.01
CA GLY A 40 -17.65 7.02 -11.07
C GLY A 40 -18.54 7.11 -9.83
N PHE A 41 -17.94 7.12 -8.63
CA PHE A 41 -18.69 7.30 -7.39
C PHE A 41 -19.43 8.65 -7.34
N GLY A 42 -18.80 9.74 -7.79
CA GLY A 42 -19.46 11.05 -7.90
C GLY A 42 -20.70 11.02 -8.80
N LEU A 43 -20.61 10.35 -9.95
CA LEU A 43 -21.76 10.17 -10.86
C LEU A 43 -22.85 9.30 -10.22
N MET A 44 -22.48 8.24 -9.50
CA MET A 44 -23.45 7.40 -8.75
C MET A 44 -24.24 8.22 -7.74
N VAL A 45 -23.55 9.07 -6.96
CA VAL A 45 -24.22 9.97 -6.00
C VAL A 45 -25.17 10.93 -6.67
N MET A 46 -24.76 11.51 -7.83
CA MET A 46 -25.57 12.52 -8.53
C MET A 46 -26.79 11.95 -9.24
N PHE A 47 -26.66 10.79 -9.88
CA PHE A 47 -27.68 10.29 -10.81
C PHE A 47 -28.47 9.09 -10.30
N VAL A 48 -27.93 8.34 -9.33
CA VAL A 48 -28.56 7.10 -8.81
C VAL A 48 -29.01 7.26 -7.36
N ASP A 49 -28.65 8.38 -6.71
CA ASP A 49 -28.96 8.67 -5.31
C ASP A 49 -28.48 7.57 -4.32
N GLN A 50 -27.37 6.92 -4.65
CA GLN A 50 -26.74 5.88 -3.83
C GLN A 50 -25.29 6.29 -3.52
N PRO A 51 -24.71 5.94 -2.38
CA PRO A 51 -25.35 5.40 -1.17
C PRO A 51 -26.17 6.46 -0.42
N LYS A 52 -26.83 6.09 0.68
CA LYS A 52 -27.59 7.02 1.54
C LYS A 52 -26.75 8.25 1.89
N GLU A 53 -27.39 9.40 2.03
CA GLU A 53 -26.75 10.71 2.18
C GLU A 53 -25.69 10.73 3.29
N GLU A 54 -26.01 10.19 4.47
CA GLU A 54 -25.09 10.12 5.60
C GLU A 54 -23.83 9.26 5.35
N MET A 55 -23.89 8.35 4.37
CA MET A 55 -22.80 7.44 4.02
C MET A 55 -21.91 7.96 2.88
N ARG A 56 -22.36 8.97 2.12
CA ARG A 56 -21.64 9.51 0.95
C ARG A 56 -20.24 10.02 1.27
N PRO A 57 -20.02 10.80 2.37
CA PRO A 57 -18.66 11.26 2.71
C PRO A 57 -17.69 10.09 2.98
N PHE A 58 -18.16 9.04 3.68
CA PHE A 58 -17.34 7.87 3.97
C PHE A 58 -17.06 7.05 2.72
N GLY A 59 -18.08 6.86 1.86
CA GLY A 59 -17.93 6.19 0.57
C GLY A 59 -16.92 6.90 -0.34
N MET A 60 -17.01 8.22 -0.45
CA MET A 60 -16.07 9.04 -1.23
C MET A 60 -14.63 8.88 -0.71
N GLN A 61 -14.42 8.98 0.60
CA GLN A 61 -13.10 8.81 1.18
C GLN A 61 -12.56 7.39 0.97
N PHE A 62 -13.41 6.38 1.17
CA PHE A 62 -13.05 4.99 0.91
C PHE A 62 -12.56 4.80 -0.53
N VAL A 63 -13.37 5.22 -1.52
CA VAL A 63 -13.03 5.07 -2.95
C VAL A 63 -11.76 5.82 -3.30
N ARG A 64 -11.60 7.05 -2.81
CA ARG A 64 -10.38 7.85 -3.02
C ARG A 64 -9.13 7.13 -2.48
N HIS A 65 -9.18 6.63 -1.26
CA HIS A 65 -8.04 5.92 -0.68
C HIS A 65 -7.74 4.61 -1.39
N ALA A 66 -8.76 3.87 -1.84
CA ALA A 66 -8.58 2.65 -2.63
C ALA A 66 -7.91 2.94 -4.00
N GLU A 67 -8.34 4.00 -4.71
CA GLU A 67 -7.73 4.45 -5.96
C GLU A 67 -6.26 4.86 -5.76
N MET A 68 -5.99 5.70 -4.76
CA MET A 68 -4.63 6.14 -4.44
C MET A 68 -3.72 4.99 -4.01
N ALA A 69 -4.24 3.99 -3.27
CA ALA A 69 -3.46 2.82 -2.89
C ALA A 69 -2.93 2.06 -4.11
N LEU A 70 -3.78 1.83 -5.12
CA LEU A 70 -3.36 1.15 -6.36
C LEU A 70 -2.37 1.99 -7.16
N ALA A 71 -2.55 3.31 -7.21
CA ALA A 71 -1.62 4.21 -7.91
C ALA A 71 -0.23 4.18 -7.28
N GLU A 72 -0.15 4.32 -5.95
CA GLU A 72 1.13 4.28 -5.21
C GLU A 72 1.79 2.90 -5.32
N TYR A 73 1.01 1.83 -5.23
CA TYR A 73 1.52 0.46 -5.38
C TYR A 73 2.13 0.21 -6.77
N ALA A 74 1.51 0.73 -7.83
CA ALA A 74 2.05 0.62 -9.18
C ALA A 74 3.38 1.37 -9.35
N LEU A 75 3.50 2.56 -8.75
CA LEU A 75 4.76 3.31 -8.72
C LEU A 75 5.83 2.54 -7.94
N ALA A 76 5.49 2.00 -6.77
CA ALA A 76 6.38 1.16 -5.97
C ALA A 76 6.91 -0.04 -6.78
N ARG A 77 6.01 -0.74 -7.48
CA ARG A 77 6.35 -1.87 -8.35
C ARG A 77 7.32 -1.46 -9.46
N ALA A 78 7.05 -0.35 -10.15
CA ALA A 78 7.90 0.13 -11.24
C ALA A 78 9.32 0.48 -10.74
N GLU A 79 9.43 1.16 -9.62
CA GLU A 79 10.72 1.51 -9.01
C GLU A 79 11.47 0.26 -8.53
N LEU A 80 10.79 -0.71 -7.93
CA LEU A 80 11.39 -1.97 -7.49
C LEU A 80 11.89 -2.79 -8.68
N GLN A 81 11.12 -2.86 -9.78
CA GLN A 81 11.56 -3.50 -11.02
C GLN A 81 12.80 -2.82 -11.60
N GLY A 82 12.84 -1.49 -11.58
CA GLY A 82 14.02 -0.72 -11.99
C GLY A 82 15.24 -1.06 -11.15
N PHE A 83 15.11 -1.13 -9.83
CA PHE A 83 16.17 -1.50 -8.90
C PHE A 83 16.73 -2.90 -9.17
N VAL A 84 15.85 -3.88 -9.30
CA VAL A 84 16.23 -5.28 -9.56
C VAL A 84 16.89 -5.43 -10.92
N SER A 85 16.36 -4.75 -11.96
CA SER A 85 16.93 -4.79 -13.32
C SER A 85 18.33 -4.18 -13.41
N ASP A 86 18.63 -3.19 -12.59
CA ASP A 86 19.95 -2.56 -12.48
C ASP A 86 20.90 -3.34 -11.54
N SER A 87 20.49 -4.52 -11.10
CA SER A 87 21.25 -5.37 -10.16
C SER A 87 21.71 -4.60 -8.90
N GLY A 88 20.92 -3.63 -8.45
CA GLY A 88 21.20 -2.80 -7.28
C GLY A 88 22.35 -1.80 -7.47
N GLY A 89 22.70 -1.45 -8.71
CA GLY A 89 23.78 -0.49 -9.03
C GLY A 89 23.47 0.94 -8.55
N HIS A 90 22.18 1.30 -8.46
CA HIS A 90 21.70 2.57 -7.93
C HIS A 90 20.67 2.32 -6.82
N TRP A 91 20.77 3.01 -5.69
CA TRP A 91 19.89 2.79 -4.53
C TRP A 91 18.63 3.66 -4.55
N SER A 92 18.68 4.75 -5.31
CA SER A 92 17.53 5.67 -5.37
C SER A 92 16.22 4.96 -5.75
N PRO A 93 16.18 4.02 -6.71
CA PRO A 93 14.95 3.25 -7.00
C PRO A 93 14.47 2.43 -5.80
N TYR A 94 15.38 1.81 -5.02
CA TYR A 94 14.99 1.08 -3.80
C TYR A 94 14.26 1.99 -2.80
N PHE A 95 14.81 3.17 -2.50
CA PHE A 95 14.20 4.10 -1.55
C PHE A 95 12.92 4.74 -2.10
N ARG A 96 12.83 4.97 -3.42
CA ARG A 96 11.57 5.41 -4.04
C ARG A 96 10.51 4.31 -3.99
N ALA A 97 10.88 3.06 -4.26
CA ALA A 97 9.97 1.93 -4.10
C ALA A 97 9.46 1.83 -2.66
N LEU A 98 10.35 1.91 -1.67
CA LEU A 98 9.98 1.90 -0.25
C LEU A 98 9.01 3.02 0.08
N TYR A 99 9.29 4.27 -0.33
CA TYR A 99 8.41 5.42 -0.12
C TYR A 99 7.00 5.19 -0.69
N HIS A 100 6.91 4.67 -1.93
CA HIS A 100 5.63 4.39 -2.56
C HIS A 100 4.89 3.22 -1.90
N PHE A 101 5.60 2.20 -1.42
CA PHE A 101 4.97 1.14 -0.61
C PHE A 101 4.44 1.66 0.72
N GLU A 102 5.18 2.52 1.42
CA GLU A 102 4.71 3.18 2.65
C GLU A 102 3.45 4.02 2.38
N ALA A 103 3.44 4.77 1.29
CA ALA A 103 2.27 5.53 0.85
C ALA A 103 1.08 4.61 0.55
N ALA A 104 1.30 3.52 -0.20
CA ALA A 104 0.26 2.52 -0.49
C ALA A 104 -0.31 1.91 0.79
N ILE A 105 0.54 1.51 1.75
CA ILE A 105 0.14 0.98 3.06
C ILE A 105 -0.75 1.99 3.81
N ALA A 106 -0.35 3.27 3.82
CA ALA A 106 -1.14 4.32 4.46
C ALA A 106 -2.53 4.46 3.82
N GLN A 107 -2.60 4.42 2.49
CA GLN A 107 -3.87 4.50 1.77
C GLN A 107 -4.76 3.27 2.02
N VAL A 108 -4.19 2.06 1.99
CA VAL A 108 -4.91 0.82 2.31
C VAL A 108 -5.47 0.86 3.73
N TYR A 109 -4.67 1.29 4.71
CA TYR A 109 -5.13 1.40 6.09
C TYR A 109 -6.30 2.37 6.22
N GLN A 110 -6.20 3.56 5.58
CA GLN A 110 -7.28 4.55 5.59
C GLN A 110 -8.55 4.01 4.91
N ALA A 111 -8.43 3.32 3.78
CA ALA A 111 -9.58 2.69 3.13
C ALA A 111 -10.28 1.71 4.07
N HIS A 112 -9.53 0.82 4.73
CA HIS A 112 -10.11 -0.11 5.71
C HIS A 112 -10.73 0.61 6.92
N ASP A 113 -10.12 1.70 7.44
CA ASP A 113 -10.73 2.46 8.54
C ASP A 113 -12.07 3.09 8.14
N TYR A 114 -12.18 3.61 6.90
CA TYR A 114 -13.46 4.08 6.38
C TYR A 114 -14.46 2.94 6.17
N SER A 115 -14.03 1.78 5.68
CA SER A 115 -14.93 0.61 5.55
C SER A 115 -15.47 0.16 6.90
N ARG A 116 -14.65 0.21 7.96
CA ARG A 116 -15.09 -0.09 9.33
C ARG A 116 -16.24 0.83 9.78
N LYS A 117 -16.13 2.13 9.49
CA LYS A 117 -17.18 3.11 9.81
C LYS A 117 -18.45 2.84 9.02
N LEU A 118 -18.32 2.49 7.73
CA LEU A 118 -19.43 2.13 6.86
C LEU A 118 -20.17 0.87 7.32
N LEU A 119 -19.44 -0.13 7.81
CA LEU A 119 -19.97 -1.43 8.20
C LEU A 119 -20.22 -1.56 9.71
N ASN A 120 -19.85 -0.55 10.50
CA ASN A 120 -19.87 -0.56 11.97
C ASN A 120 -19.21 -1.81 12.57
N THR A 121 -18.05 -2.19 12.06
CA THR A 121 -17.30 -3.37 12.46
C THR A 121 -15.91 -3.02 12.96
N LYS A 122 -15.28 -3.94 13.71
CA LYS A 122 -13.85 -3.85 14.02
C LYS A 122 -13.06 -4.46 12.88
N LEU A 123 -11.91 -3.86 12.51
CA LEU A 123 -11.03 -4.39 11.47
C LEU A 123 -10.20 -5.58 11.99
N PHE A 124 -9.73 -5.49 13.23
CA PHE A 124 -8.88 -6.48 13.89
C PHE A 124 -8.92 -6.25 15.41
N ALA A 125 -8.52 -7.25 16.18
CA ALA A 125 -8.21 -7.07 17.58
C ALA A 125 -6.73 -6.70 17.72
N SER A 126 -6.41 -5.71 18.55
CA SER A 126 -5.02 -5.29 18.75
C SER A 126 -4.15 -6.48 19.21
N GLY A 127 -3.08 -6.76 18.47
CA GLY A 127 -2.16 -7.86 18.75
C GLY A 127 -2.63 -9.25 18.27
N ASP A 128 -3.68 -9.33 17.43
CA ASP A 128 -4.15 -10.61 16.86
C ASP A 128 -3.25 -11.15 15.74
N ASN A 129 -2.24 -10.37 15.35
CA ASN A 129 -1.28 -10.68 14.30
C ASN A 129 -1.91 -10.96 12.93
N SER A 130 -3.14 -10.48 12.69
CA SER A 130 -3.76 -10.49 11.36
C SER A 130 -2.99 -9.60 10.38
N PRO A 131 -3.17 -9.78 9.06
CA PRO A 131 -2.58 -8.88 8.07
C PRO A 131 -2.89 -7.40 8.33
N LEU A 132 -4.11 -7.07 8.81
CA LEU A 132 -4.48 -5.70 9.16
C LEU A 132 -3.83 -5.19 10.45
N ASP A 133 -3.61 -6.04 11.47
CA ASP A 133 -2.84 -5.67 12.66
C ASP A 133 -1.38 -5.38 12.30
N ARG A 134 -0.76 -6.23 11.47
CA ARG A 134 0.61 -6.02 11.01
C ARG A 134 0.74 -4.78 10.12
N LEU A 135 -0.22 -4.58 9.20
CA LEU A 135 -0.29 -3.36 8.38
C LEU A 135 -0.41 -2.11 9.26
N ASN A 136 -1.23 -2.15 10.32
CA ASN A 136 -1.36 -1.05 11.27
C ASN A 136 -0.04 -0.76 12.01
N LYS A 137 0.71 -1.78 12.40
CA LYS A 137 2.03 -1.60 13.04
C LYS A 137 3.02 -0.93 12.09
N ILE A 138 3.09 -1.38 10.82
CA ILE A 138 3.96 -0.78 9.81
C ILE A 138 3.52 0.67 9.54
N TYR A 139 2.22 0.93 9.36
CA TYR A 139 1.69 2.28 9.20
C TYR A 139 2.00 3.19 10.40
N GLY A 140 1.93 2.66 11.63
CA GLY A 140 2.36 3.36 12.83
C GLY A 140 3.84 3.74 12.79
N ALA A 141 4.70 2.83 12.35
CA ALA A 141 6.13 3.09 12.19
C ALA A 141 6.40 4.20 11.16
N THR A 142 5.69 4.23 10.02
CA THR A 142 5.84 5.31 9.02
C THR A 142 5.47 6.68 9.57
N LYS A 143 4.41 6.77 10.40
CA LYS A 143 3.97 8.03 11.02
C LYS A 143 4.95 8.59 12.05
N HIS A 144 5.64 7.72 12.75
CA HIS A 144 6.47 8.06 13.91
C HIS A 144 7.96 7.95 13.65
N GLN A 145 8.40 7.81 12.39
CA GLN A 145 9.81 7.68 12.00
C GLN A 145 10.72 8.74 12.62
N LEU A 146 10.25 9.98 12.78
CA LEU A 146 11.02 11.05 13.42
C LEU A 146 11.10 10.93 14.95
N ALA A 147 10.16 10.21 15.57
CA ALA A 147 10.10 10.04 17.03
C ALA A 147 10.82 8.76 17.50
N VAL A 148 10.99 7.78 16.61
CA VAL A 148 11.58 6.47 16.90
C VAL A 148 12.61 6.15 15.83
N LEU A 149 13.79 6.76 15.91
CA LEU A 149 14.93 6.53 15.00
C LEU A 149 15.39 5.06 14.96
N ASP A 150 14.89 4.22 15.87
CA ASP A 150 15.36 2.85 16.07
C ASP A 150 14.55 1.79 15.29
N GLN A 151 13.51 2.18 14.55
CA GLN A 151 12.68 1.23 13.79
C GLN A 151 12.63 1.54 12.29
N PRO A 152 13.72 1.30 11.57
CA PRO A 152 13.73 1.49 10.13
C PRO A 152 12.79 0.50 9.46
N ILE A 153 12.18 0.96 8.34
CA ILE A 153 11.35 0.15 7.46
C ILE A 153 12.21 -0.31 6.29
N TRP A 154 12.08 -1.56 5.91
CA TRP A 154 12.88 -2.16 4.85
C TRP A 154 12.02 -2.93 3.86
N LEU A 155 12.43 -2.91 2.58
CA LEU A 155 11.95 -3.85 1.58
C LEU A 155 12.77 -5.14 1.64
N THR A 156 12.08 -6.25 1.40
CA THR A 156 12.66 -7.58 1.21
C THR A 156 12.12 -8.19 -0.09
N ASN A 157 12.60 -9.36 -0.51
CA ASN A 157 12.03 -10.08 -1.66
C ASN A 157 10.58 -10.52 -1.44
N GLU A 158 10.12 -10.56 -0.19
CA GLU A 158 8.79 -11.08 0.16
C GLU A 158 7.80 -9.99 0.55
N GLY A 159 8.26 -8.78 0.92
CA GLY A 159 7.38 -7.73 1.41
C GLY A 159 8.09 -6.60 2.15
N ILE A 160 7.38 -5.96 3.06
CA ILE A 160 7.83 -4.82 3.85
C ILE A 160 7.93 -5.27 5.31
N GLU A 161 9.01 -4.89 5.98
CA GLU A 161 9.24 -5.24 7.37
C GLU A 161 9.76 -4.07 8.21
N THR A 162 9.40 -4.11 9.49
CA THR A 162 9.96 -3.30 10.58
C THR A 162 10.55 -4.24 11.62
N ALA A 163 11.07 -3.73 12.74
CA ALA A 163 11.49 -4.56 13.86
C ALA A 163 10.34 -5.42 14.42
N ASP A 164 9.10 -4.91 14.41
CA ASP A 164 7.97 -5.51 15.13
C ASP A 164 6.92 -6.17 14.21
N ALA A 165 6.98 -5.93 12.90
CA ALA A 165 5.98 -6.43 11.97
C ALA A 165 6.55 -6.67 10.57
N LYS A 166 5.97 -7.66 9.89
CA LYS A 166 6.22 -7.95 8.47
C LYS A 166 4.89 -8.17 7.77
N ILE A 167 4.71 -7.56 6.60
CA ILE A 167 3.62 -7.85 5.68
C ILE A 167 4.20 -8.32 4.35
N SER A 168 3.75 -9.48 3.86
CA SER A 168 4.17 -9.96 2.55
C SER A 168 3.47 -9.18 1.44
N PHE A 169 4.06 -9.16 0.23
CA PHE A 169 3.40 -8.58 -0.94
C PHE A 169 2.06 -9.24 -1.20
N VAL A 170 1.98 -10.56 -1.10
CA VAL A 170 0.73 -11.31 -1.28
C VAL A 170 -0.36 -10.85 -0.31
N GLU A 171 -0.04 -10.67 0.97
CA GLU A 171 -1.01 -10.19 1.97
C GLU A 171 -1.43 -8.75 1.70
N LEU A 172 -0.50 -7.86 1.37
CA LEU A 172 -0.80 -6.48 1.01
C LEU A 172 -1.71 -6.42 -0.23
N GLU A 173 -1.39 -7.20 -1.25
CA GLU A 173 -2.18 -7.33 -2.48
C GLU A 173 -3.61 -7.81 -2.21
N GLU A 174 -3.80 -8.79 -1.33
CA GLU A 174 -5.16 -9.26 -0.98
C GLU A 174 -5.97 -8.20 -0.24
N LEU A 175 -5.34 -7.42 0.65
CA LEU A 175 -5.99 -6.27 1.27
C LEU A 175 -6.39 -5.22 0.23
N MET A 176 -5.51 -4.94 -0.73
CA MET A 176 -5.79 -4.01 -1.83
C MET A 176 -6.89 -4.53 -2.76
N ARG A 177 -6.87 -5.82 -3.14
CA ARG A 177 -7.94 -6.44 -3.93
C ARG A 177 -9.29 -6.38 -3.23
N SER A 178 -9.28 -6.53 -1.90
CA SER A 178 -10.51 -6.36 -1.09
C SER A 178 -11.08 -4.95 -1.22
N CYS A 179 -10.24 -3.92 -1.05
CA CYS A 179 -10.63 -2.53 -1.25
C CYS A 179 -11.09 -2.26 -2.69
N ALA A 180 -10.33 -2.76 -3.67
CA ALA A 180 -10.61 -2.57 -5.09
C ALA A 180 -11.97 -3.14 -5.52
N ARG A 181 -12.32 -4.34 -5.06
CA ARG A 181 -13.63 -4.96 -5.32
C ARG A 181 -14.79 -4.13 -4.77
N ILE A 182 -14.63 -3.55 -3.58
CA ILE A 182 -15.65 -2.68 -2.98
C ILE A 182 -15.72 -1.34 -3.73
N ALA A 183 -14.57 -0.72 -4.05
CA ALA A 183 -14.52 0.53 -4.78
C ALA A 183 -15.15 0.41 -6.18
N THR A 184 -14.85 -0.69 -6.89
CA THR A 184 -15.48 -0.98 -8.18
C THR A 184 -17.01 -1.03 -8.07
N LYS A 185 -17.56 -1.73 -7.05
CA LYS A 185 -19.02 -1.78 -6.83
C LYS A 185 -19.63 -0.41 -6.50
N LEU A 186 -18.92 0.41 -5.74
CA LEU A 186 -19.39 1.75 -5.38
C LEU A 186 -19.32 2.74 -6.55
N ALA A 187 -18.41 2.53 -7.49
CA ALA A 187 -18.18 3.40 -8.64
C ALA A 187 -18.93 2.95 -9.91
N SER A 188 -19.54 1.77 -9.93
CA SER A 188 -20.26 1.24 -11.10
C SER A 188 -21.77 1.30 -10.91
N THR A 189 -22.46 1.72 -11.96
CA THR A 189 -23.90 1.45 -12.12
C THR A 189 -24.06 -0.04 -12.43
N SER A 190 -24.53 -0.82 -11.48
CA SER A 190 -24.91 -2.23 -11.73
C SER A 190 -26.10 -2.30 -12.65
#